data_08e4cfdc4e46d72424fa7302b6ca27a3
#
_entry.id   08e4cfdc4e46d72424fa7302b6ca27a3
#
_cell.length_a   1.000
_cell.length_b   1.000
_cell.length_c   1.000
_cell.angle_alpha   90.00
_cell.angle_beta   90.00
_cell.angle_gamma   90.00
#
_symmetry.space_group_name_H-M   'P 1'
#
loop_
_entity.id
_entity.type
_entity.pdbx_description
1 polymer ?
#
loop_
_entity_poly.entity_id
_entity_poly.type
_entity_poly.pdbx_seq_one_letter_code
_entity_poly.pdbx_strand_id
1 'polypeptide(L)'
;MKKRRIMKGSEGKTRKPLSKKQIIIISAAVAVAAAVAVFAVVKKSSKKKSDGETATARVTRGSISRVLEGSGTLEAIDQYEVSALVSGDVTADFFEEGDMVSKDQVLYKIDASSIEKNIDKAQNALSQSKMSYSEAVEAYGDLTVSAPCKGVIKTLYIKNGDDIKTGDRVCDIVDSDTMTLEIKFLSSQAGGIYSGQEANIEMTGGGGSYMGTVKTVSSGSTVNSLGVPVANVEISVTNPGAITTGDTATAVVGGTACAEPGTFKYSHEETVTAKASGKVRNLSLIEGDRVSAGRTILTIESSSVSNQVKKSALSVSDAELSLKGLQDDLDQYSISSPIAGKVIQKTVKAGDKVASQQGSTSMAVIADLSALTMTMNIDELDISSVKVGQDVEVTADALENQVFHGVVNKVSVIGTSQNGVTTYPVEVLLSDVEDTDLIPGMNVSATIVLEKKDDVLLIPTTAVKRGNKVKMLGSGEEVEIETGIDDGTQVEVLSGLSEGDQVEIADVPTKSVEDTMMQGMQGGMGGERGMPGGDGAPSGGGPSGGASSGGGMPGGGR
;
A
#
# COMPACT_ATOMS: atom_id res chain seq x y z
N MET A 1 -32.65 42.76 60.01
CA MET A 1 -33.56 42.83 61.14
C MET A 1 -33.28 41.71 62.12
N LYS A 2 -33.12 42.15 63.42
CA LYS A 2 -33.22 41.41 64.69
C LYS A 2 -32.20 40.27 64.94
N LYS A 3 -31.19 40.52 65.73
CA LYS A 3 -31.01 40.66 67.18
C LYS A 3 -30.78 39.29 67.82
N ARG A 4 -29.55 39.09 68.28
CA ARG A 4 -29.02 39.03 69.65
C ARG A 4 -29.68 38.02 70.62
N ARG A 5 -28.86 37.12 71.15
CA ARG A 5 -28.65 37.15 72.61
C ARG A 5 -27.46 36.32 73.06
N ILE A 6 -26.65 36.95 73.84
CA ILE A 6 -25.50 36.55 74.66
C ILE A 6 -26.03 35.85 75.91
N MET A 7 -25.33 34.81 76.36
CA MET A 7 -25.22 34.56 77.80
C MET A 7 -23.90 33.87 78.14
N LYS A 8 -23.22 34.44 78.95
CA LYS A 8 -22.10 34.36 79.83
C LYS A 8 -22.04 33.06 80.69
N GLY A 9 -20.89 32.45 80.74
CA GLY A 9 -19.97 32.39 81.88
C GLY A 9 -20.15 31.21 82.84
N SER A 10 -19.07 30.40 82.97
CA SER A 10 -18.59 30.15 84.36
C SER A 10 -17.16 29.55 84.25
N GLU A 11 -16.31 30.07 85.07
CA GLU A 11 -14.90 29.73 85.33
C GLU A 11 -14.79 28.33 85.95
N GLY A 12 -13.69 27.66 85.65
CA GLY A 12 -13.37 26.39 86.30
C GLY A 12 -11.96 25.85 86.04
N LYS A 13 -10.97 26.40 86.68
CA LYS A 13 -9.69 25.79 87.11
C LYS A 13 -8.82 25.08 86.06
N THR A 14 -7.74 25.79 85.73
CA THR A 14 -6.50 25.33 85.12
C THR A 14 -5.83 24.21 85.91
N ARG A 15 -5.66 23.03 85.28
CA ARG A 15 -4.65 22.03 85.71
C ARG A 15 -3.45 22.15 84.81
N LYS A 16 -2.30 22.31 85.44
CA LYS A 16 -0.98 22.41 84.81
C LYS A 16 -0.68 21.13 84.03
N PRO A 17 -0.06 21.21 82.83
CA PRO A 17 0.29 20.01 82.07
C PRO A 17 1.53 19.34 82.74
N LEU A 18 1.43 18.01 82.88
CA LEU A 18 2.53 17.16 83.32
C LEU A 18 3.67 17.24 82.31
N SER A 19 4.91 17.31 82.83
CA SER A 19 6.12 17.38 82.03
C SER A 19 6.28 16.10 81.20
N LYS A 20 6.86 16.26 80.01
CA LYS A 20 7.09 15.13 79.02
C LYS A 20 7.85 13.95 79.67
N LYS A 21 8.70 14.19 80.70
CA LYS A 21 9.40 13.12 81.44
C LYS A 21 8.51 12.27 82.32
N GLN A 22 7.41 12.79 82.85
CA GLN A 22 6.50 12.04 83.71
C GLN A 22 5.55 11.17 82.87
N ILE A 23 5.21 11.59 81.65
CA ILE A 23 4.40 10.77 80.67
C ILE A 23 5.23 9.57 80.21
N ILE A 24 6.52 9.71 79.93
CA ILE A 24 7.37 8.61 79.48
C ILE A 24 7.59 7.57 80.60
N ILE A 25 7.65 7.96 81.84
CA ILE A 25 7.81 7.02 82.96
C ILE A 25 6.52 6.24 83.25
N ILE A 26 5.35 6.85 83.09
CA ILE A 26 4.10 6.18 83.28
C ILE A 26 3.80 5.22 82.12
N SER A 27 4.14 5.58 80.87
CA SER A 27 4.00 4.70 79.70
C SER A 27 4.94 3.49 79.77
N ALA A 28 6.16 3.66 80.26
CA ALA A 28 7.12 2.57 80.43
C ALA A 28 6.63 1.57 81.54
N ALA A 29 6.07 2.08 82.63
CA ALA A 29 5.56 1.23 83.72
C ALA A 29 4.32 0.39 83.27
N VAL A 30 3.46 0.95 82.43
CA VAL A 30 2.29 0.25 81.86
C VAL A 30 2.72 -0.83 80.86
N ALA A 31 3.74 -0.53 80.06
CA ALA A 31 4.27 -1.49 79.08
C ALA A 31 4.94 -2.70 79.78
N VAL A 32 5.68 -2.49 80.87
CA VAL A 32 6.29 -3.57 81.65
C VAL A 32 5.25 -4.40 82.36
N ALA A 33 4.20 -3.79 82.90
CA ALA A 33 3.10 -4.53 83.54
C ALA A 33 2.30 -5.39 82.53
N ALA A 34 2.09 -4.87 81.29
CA ALA A 34 1.45 -5.61 80.22
C ALA A 34 2.33 -6.79 79.73
N ALA A 35 3.65 -6.60 79.63
CA ALA A 35 4.61 -7.66 79.24
C ALA A 35 4.66 -8.78 80.29
N VAL A 36 4.64 -8.46 81.60
CA VAL A 36 4.62 -9.44 82.66
C VAL A 36 3.27 -10.23 82.69
N ALA A 37 2.15 -9.55 82.40
CA ALA A 37 0.84 -10.23 82.34
C ALA A 37 0.75 -11.17 81.13
N VAL A 38 1.29 -10.81 79.97
CA VAL A 38 1.38 -11.65 78.77
C VAL A 38 2.31 -12.82 79.01
N PHE A 39 3.46 -12.63 79.67
CA PHE A 39 4.38 -13.70 80.00
C PHE A 39 3.81 -14.70 81.00
N ALA A 40 2.96 -14.25 81.95
CA ALA A 40 2.29 -15.13 82.89
C ALA A 40 1.16 -15.96 82.22
N VAL A 41 0.46 -15.44 81.21
CA VAL A 41 -0.56 -16.12 80.47
C VAL A 41 0.06 -17.18 79.51
N VAL A 42 1.17 -16.82 78.86
CA VAL A 42 1.90 -17.74 77.97
C VAL A 42 2.56 -18.90 78.75
N LYS A 43 3.05 -18.67 79.99
CA LYS A 43 3.65 -19.73 80.80
C LYS A 43 2.64 -20.70 81.41
N LYS A 44 1.34 -20.36 81.41
CA LYS A 44 0.29 -21.23 81.95
C LYS A 44 -0.38 -22.08 80.86
N SER A 45 -0.07 -21.83 79.56
CA SER A 45 -0.60 -22.53 78.39
C SER A 45 0.27 -23.71 77.89
N SER A 46 1.49 -23.87 78.42
CA SER A 46 2.42 -24.90 77.91
C SER A 46 2.62 -26.07 78.87
N LYS A 47 1.54 -26.73 79.21
CA LYS A 47 1.56 -28.11 79.72
C LYS A 47 0.27 -28.83 79.35
N LYS A 48 0.08 -29.05 78.03
CA LYS A 48 -0.72 -30.16 77.56
C LYS A 48 0.18 -30.98 76.64
N LYS A 49 0.58 -32.11 77.08
CA LYS A 49 1.21 -33.17 76.31
C LYS A 49 0.25 -33.49 75.16
N SER A 50 0.63 -33.15 73.93
CA SER A 50 -0.03 -33.60 72.73
C SER A 50 0.41 -35.06 72.52
N ASP A 51 -0.48 -35.97 72.79
CA ASP A 51 -0.46 -37.26 72.12
C ASP A 51 -0.58 -36.97 70.62
N GLY A 52 0.31 -37.49 69.76
CA GLY A 52 0.38 -37.22 68.34
C GLY A 52 -0.96 -37.52 67.64
N GLU A 53 -1.73 -36.48 67.39
CA GLU A 53 -2.83 -36.52 66.45
C GLU A 53 -2.21 -36.55 65.07
N THR A 54 -2.12 -37.70 64.44
CA THR A 54 -1.69 -37.87 63.07
C THR A 54 -2.66 -37.08 62.21
N ALA A 55 -2.16 -36.08 61.50
CA ALA A 55 -2.98 -35.32 60.56
C ALA A 55 -3.54 -36.30 59.53
N THR A 56 -4.82 -36.21 59.25
CA THR A 56 -5.54 -37.15 58.37
C THR A 56 -6.26 -36.38 57.27
N ALA A 57 -6.30 -36.94 56.11
CA ALA A 57 -7.12 -36.49 55.00
C ALA A 57 -8.14 -37.55 54.61
N ARG A 58 -9.27 -37.09 54.12
CA ARG A 58 -10.34 -37.94 53.60
C ARG A 58 -10.29 -37.94 52.09
N VAL A 59 -10.41 -39.08 51.46
CA VAL A 59 -10.59 -39.21 50.02
C VAL A 59 -11.94 -38.62 49.65
N THR A 60 -11.92 -37.57 48.83
CA THR A 60 -13.12 -36.87 48.36
C THR A 60 -13.16 -36.86 46.84
N ARG A 61 -14.37 -36.73 46.27
CA ARG A 61 -14.50 -36.46 44.85
C ARG A 61 -14.44 -34.98 44.59
N GLY A 62 -13.75 -34.60 43.54
CA GLY A 62 -13.62 -33.22 43.11
C GLY A 62 -13.08 -33.10 41.69
N SER A 63 -12.89 -31.88 41.27
CA SER A 63 -12.17 -31.59 40.01
C SER A 63 -10.71 -31.27 40.32
N ILE A 64 -9.82 -31.73 39.46
CA ILE A 64 -8.41 -31.42 39.53
C ILE A 64 -7.95 -30.95 38.15
N SER A 65 -7.13 -29.91 38.13
CA SER A 65 -6.54 -29.41 36.90
C SER A 65 -5.04 -29.18 37.08
N ARG A 66 -4.28 -29.62 36.10
CA ARG A 66 -2.86 -29.27 36.00
C ARG A 66 -2.78 -27.98 35.20
N VAL A 67 -2.24 -26.95 35.80
CA VAL A 67 -2.14 -25.63 35.20
C VAL A 67 -0.69 -25.20 35.10
N LEU A 68 -0.44 -24.27 34.17
CA LEU A 68 0.86 -23.63 34.00
C LEU A 68 0.64 -22.13 34.06
N GLU A 69 1.28 -21.48 35.01
CA GLU A 69 1.16 -20.04 35.23
C GLU A 69 2.30 -19.28 34.56
N GLY A 70 2.00 -18.12 34.04
CA GLY A 70 2.98 -17.19 33.49
C GLY A 70 2.43 -15.78 33.46
N SER A 71 3.31 -14.82 33.28
CA SER A 71 2.94 -13.41 33.19
C SER A 71 3.43 -12.80 31.89
N GLY A 72 2.76 -11.75 31.45
CA GLY A 72 3.11 -11.00 30.25
C GLY A 72 2.46 -9.63 30.25
N THR A 73 2.63 -8.91 29.17
CA THR A 73 1.94 -7.65 28.88
C THR A 73 0.96 -7.85 27.75
N LEU A 74 -0.19 -7.19 27.83
CA LEU A 74 -1.16 -7.16 26.73
C LEU A 74 -0.64 -6.29 25.60
N GLU A 75 -0.77 -6.79 24.40
CA GLU A 75 -0.47 -6.11 23.13
C GLU A 75 -1.70 -6.15 22.22
N ALA A 76 -1.82 -5.18 21.32
CA ALA A 76 -2.83 -5.24 20.26
C ALA A 76 -2.56 -6.43 19.35
N ILE A 77 -3.62 -7.01 18.75
CA ILE A 77 -3.46 -8.12 17.81
C ILE A 77 -2.63 -7.73 16.60
N ASP A 78 -2.78 -6.48 16.15
CA ASP A 78 -1.96 -5.88 15.09
C ASP A 78 -1.70 -4.40 15.42
N GLN A 79 -0.50 -3.95 15.14
CA GLN A 79 -0.08 -2.57 15.37
C GLN A 79 0.79 -2.10 14.22
N TYR A 80 0.48 -0.92 13.72
CA TYR A 80 1.23 -0.33 12.62
C TYR A 80 1.70 1.09 12.93
N GLU A 81 2.98 1.32 12.71
CA GLU A 81 3.59 2.64 12.80
C GLU A 81 3.55 3.32 11.43
N VAL A 82 2.72 4.33 11.31
CA VAL A 82 2.59 5.14 10.10
C VAL A 82 3.79 6.07 10.00
N SER A 83 4.52 5.98 8.89
CA SER A 83 5.68 6.82 8.61
C SER A 83 5.57 7.51 7.26
N ALA A 84 6.25 8.65 7.09
CA ALA A 84 6.29 9.36 5.82
C ALA A 84 7.22 8.67 4.83
N LEU A 85 6.71 8.39 3.63
CA LEU A 85 7.51 7.89 2.51
C LEU A 85 8.20 9.03 1.74
N VAL A 86 7.67 10.25 1.84
CA VAL A 86 8.18 11.46 1.21
C VAL A 86 8.45 12.55 2.24
N SER A 87 9.34 13.49 1.90
CA SER A 87 9.65 14.64 2.74
C SER A 87 8.81 15.83 2.30
N GLY A 88 8.26 16.57 3.26
CA GLY A 88 7.46 17.77 2.98
C GLY A 88 6.77 18.35 4.20
N ASP A 89 5.99 19.41 4.00
CA ASP A 89 5.15 20.02 5.02
C ASP A 89 3.79 19.29 5.05
N VAL A 90 3.32 18.90 6.23
CA VAL A 90 1.98 18.30 6.38
C VAL A 90 0.94 19.40 6.24
N THR A 91 0.11 19.30 5.21
CA THR A 91 -0.92 20.31 4.92
C THR A 91 -2.23 20.07 5.66
N ALA A 92 -2.55 18.81 5.93
CA ALA A 92 -3.75 18.43 6.67
C ALA A 92 -3.55 17.08 7.37
N ASP A 93 -4.24 16.93 8.50
CA ASP A 93 -4.48 15.69 9.21
C ASP A 93 -5.99 15.51 9.42
N PHE A 94 -6.49 14.29 9.41
CA PHE A 94 -7.93 13.99 9.36
C PHE A 94 -8.41 13.12 10.50
N PHE A 95 -7.66 13.04 11.58
CA PHE A 95 -7.96 12.19 12.74
C PHE A 95 -7.34 12.77 14.01
N GLU A 96 -7.81 12.31 15.17
CA GLU A 96 -7.23 12.60 16.48
C GLU A 96 -6.84 11.31 17.22
N GLU A 97 -6.05 11.44 18.30
CA GLU A 97 -5.79 10.31 19.21
C GLU A 97 -7.10 9.79 19.79
N GLY A 98 -7.27 8.47 19.73
CA GLY A 98 -8.46 7.79 20.18
C GLY A 98 -9.51 7.54 19.10
N ASP A 99 -9.37 8.13 17.91
CA ASP A 99 -10.30 7.91 16.79
C ASP A 99 -10.18 6.49 16.21
N MET A 100 -11.31 5.97 15.74
CA MET A 100 -11.35 4.75 14.94
C MET A 100 -11.14 5.11 13.48
N VAL A 101 -10.16 4.47 12.83
CA VAL A 101 -9.87 4.65 11.41
C VAL A 101 -10.08 3.35 10.64
N SER A 102 -10.55 3.48 9.41
CA SER A 102 -10.72 2.34 8.50
C SER A 102 -9.44 2.09 7.70
N LYS A 103 -9.26 0.87 7.24
CA LYS A 103 -8.21 0.56 6.28
C LYS A 103 -8.35 1.46 5.05
N ASP A 104 -7.23 1.94 4.52
CA ASP A 104 -7.10 2.86 3.37
C ASP A 104 -7.70 4.27 3.60
N GLN A 105 -8.15 4.58 4.82
CA GLN A 105 -8.57 5.94 5.19
C GLN A 105 -7.36 6.88 5.16
N VAL A 106 -7.51 8.02 4.47
CA VAL A 106 -6.46 9.05 4.44
C VAL A 106 -6.30 9.68 5.81
N LEU A 107 -5.08 9.64 6.32
CA LEU A 107 -4.68 10.18 7.63
C LEU A 107 -4.03 11.54 7.49
N TYR A 108 -3.08 11.65 6.58
CA TYR A 108 -2.31 12.87 6.35
C TYR A 108 -2.25 13.24 4.88
N LYS A 109 -2.15 14.53 4.62
CA LYS A 109 -1.74 15.07 3.32
C LYS A 109 -0.46 15.87 3.48
N ILE A 110 0.52 15.60 2.64
CA ILE A 110 1.78 16.32 2.53
C ILE A 110 1.70 17.27 1.34
N ASP A 111 2.41 18.39 1.37
CA ASP A 111 2.44 19.35 0.25
C ASP A 111 2.97 18.70 -1.02
N ALA A 112 2.08 18.47 -1.96
CA ALA A 112 2.34 17.86 -3.26
C ALA A 112 2.61 18.86 -4.38
N SER A 113 2.63 20.17 -4.09
CA SER A 113 2.71 21.24 -5.11
C SER A 113 3.93 21.11 -6.03
N SER A 114 5.02 20.51 -5.56
CA SER A 114 6.21 20.29 -6.37
C SER A 114 6.05 19.12 -7.35
N ILE A 115 5.48 18.00 -6.89
CA ILE A 115 5.25 16.83 -7.74
C ILE A 115 4.13 17.10 -8.74
N GLU A 116 3.08 17.83 -8.37
CA GLU A 116 2.00 18.26 -9.26
C GLU A 116 2.55 19.06 -10.45
N LYS A 117 3.45 20.04 -10.20
CA LYS A 117 4.13 20.79 -11.26
C LYS A 117 4.99 19.89 -12.16
N ASN A 118 5.58 18.83 -11.63
CA ASN A 118 6.33 17.89 -12.43
C ASN A 118 5.41 17.00 -13.26
N ILE A 119 4.24 16.62 -12.73
CA ILE A 119 3.17 15.93 -13.48
C ILE A 119 2.70 16.79 -14.64
N ASP A 120 2.43 18.09 -14.43
CA ASP A 120 2.04 19.00 -15.49
C ASP A 120 3.10 19.09 -16.61
N LYS A 121 4.39 19.16 -16.22
CA LYS A 121 5.49 19.14 -17.20
C LYS A 121 5.56 17.84 -17.98
N ALA A 122 5.40 16.69 -17.30
CA ALA A 122 5.39 15.38 -17.92
C ALA A 122 4.20 15.20 -18.86
N GLN A 123 3.04 15.75 -18.51
CA GLN A 123 1.83 15.74 -19.33
C GLN A 123 2.00 16.59 -20.61
N ASN A 124 2.66 17.74 -20.48
CA ASN A 124 3.04 18.55 -21.64
C ASN A 124 4.06 17.83 -22.54
N ALA A 125 5.05 17.15 -21.95
CA ALA A 125 6.02 16.34 -22.69
C ALA A 125 5.36 15.18 -23.42
N LEU A 126 4.41 14.49 -22.79
CA LEU A 126 3.60 13.44 -23.42
C LEU A 126 2.80 13.99 -24.59
N SER A 127 2.16 15.16 -24.42
CA SER A 127 1.39 15.81 -25.50
C SER A 127 2.30 16.16 -26.69
N GLN A 128 3.50 16.66 -26.43
CA GLN A 128 4.49 16.95 -27.46
C GLN A 128 4.95 15.66 -28.19
N SER A 129 5.19 14.58 -27.45
CA SER A 129 5.57 13.29 -28.05
C SER A 129 4.45 12.71 -28.91
N LYS A 130 3.18 12.84 -28.48
CA LYS A 130 1.99 12.43 -29.24
C LYS A 130 1.82 13.23 -30.53
N MET A 131 2.06 14.53 -30.51
CA MET A 131 2.07 15.35 -31.73
C MET A 131 3.15 14.87 -32.71
N SER A 132 4.38 14.68 -32.24
CA SER A 132 5.48 14.19 -33.09
C SER A 132 5.22 12.79 -33.64
N TYR A 133 4.53 11.93 -32.88
CA TYR A 133 4.09 10.63 -33.36
C TYR A 133 3.02 10.76 -34.46
N SER A 134 2.04 11.65 -34.27
CA SER A 134 1.00 11.92 -35.27
C SER A 134 1.59 12.42 -36.59
N GLU A 135 2.55 13.36 -36.52
CA GLU A 135 3.27 13.85 -37.69
C GLU A 135 4.05 12.74 -38.41
N ALA A 136 4.69 11.86 -37.63
CA ALA A 136 5.42 10.72 -38.20
C ALA A 136 4.48 9.71 -38.88
N VAL A 137 3.28 9.47 -38.29
CA VAL A 137 2.25 8.59 -38.89
C VAL A 137 1.67 9.21 -40.15
N GLU A 138 1.45 10.54 -40.19
CA GLU A 138 1.01 11.22 -41.40
C GLU A 138 2.07 11.08 -42.50
N ALA A 139 3.35 11.34 -42.19
CA ALA A 139 4.44 11.15 -43.11
C ALA A 139 4.59 9.69 -43.61
N TYR A 140 4.21 8.71 -42.76
CA TYR A 140 4.13 7.32 -43.13
C TYR A 140 2.95 7.05 -44.08
N GLY A 141 1.81 7.70 -43.88
CA GLY A 141 0.67 7.66 -44.79
C GLY A 141 1.03 8.19 -46.20
N ASP A 142 1.88 9.21 -46.27
CA ASP A 142 2.37 9.81 -47.51
C ASP A 142 3.27 8.87 -48.34
N LEU A 143 3.72 7.76 -47.76
CA LEU A 143 4.41 6.69 -48.51
C LEU A 143 3.46 5.92 -49.45
N THR A 144 2.14 6.07 -49.29
CA THR A 144 1.15 5.48 -50.16
C THR A 144 0.60 6.56 -51.11
N VAL A 145 0.97 6.48 -52.35
CA VAL A 145 0.46 7.39 -53.36
C VAL A 145 -0.83 6.82 -53.96
N SER A 146 -1.90 7.55 -53.87
CA SER A 146 -3.23 7.16 -54.36
C SER A 146 -3.78 8.19 -55.36
N ALA A 147 -4.68 7.73 -56.23
CA ALA A 147 -5.34 8.56 -57.21
C ALA A 147 -6.28 9.59 -56.51
N PRO A 148 -6.10 10.91 -56.75
CA PRO A 148 -6.95 11.95 -56.14
C PRO A 148 -8.35 11.97 -56.80
N CYS A 149 -8.47 11.54 -58.01
CA CYS A 149 -9.72 11.52 -58.77
C CYS A 149 -9.87 10.21 -59.54
N LYS A 150 -11.10 9.96 -60.06
CA LYS A 150 -11.33 8.91 -61.06
C LYS A 150 -10.81 9.36 -62.42
N GLY A 151 -10.30 8.44 -63.22
CA GLY A 151 -9.85 8.75 -64.59
C GLY A 151 -9.04 7.64 -65.20
N VAL A 152 -8.29 7.99 -66.22
CA VAL A 152 -7.35 7.12 -66.96
C VAL A 152 -5.95 7.68 -66.76
N ILE A 153 -4.98 6.80 -66.55
CA ILE A 153 -3.58 7.19 -66.49
C ILE A 153 -3.13 7.59 -67.90
N LYS A 154 -2.87 8.89 -68.10
CA LYS A 154 -2.43 9.44 -69.36
C LYS A 154 -0.95 9.20 -69.59
N THR A 155 -0.16 9.52 -68.57
CA THR A 155 1.30 9.42 -68.63
C THR A 155 1.84 8.93 -67.28
N LEU A 156 2.77 7.98 -67.31
CA LEU A 156 3.44 7.45 -66.14
C LEU A 156 4.91 7.82 -66.21
N TYR A 157 5.38 8.63 -65.20
CA TYR A 157 6.71 9.19 -65.21
C TYR A 157 7.77 8.32 -64.52
N ILE A 158 7.35 7.31 -63.78
CA ILE A 158 8.17 6.51 -62.89
C ILE A 158 8.00 4.99 -63.13
N LYS A 159 8.96 4.19 -62.60
CA LYS A 159 8.98 2.74 -62.66
C LYS A 159 9.25 2.12 -61.30
N ASN A 160 8.86 0.86 -61.14
CA ASN A 160 9.24 0.11 -59.95
C ASN A 160 10.77 0.09 -59.76
N GLY A 161 11.23 0.44 -58.56
CA GLY A 161 12.65 0.48 -58.21
C GLY A 161 13.31 1.84 -58.38
N ASP A 162 12.62 2.83 -58.96
CA ASP A 162 13.15 4.20 -59.08
C ASP A 162 13.24 4.85 -57.71
N ASP A 163 14.23 5.70 -57.53
CA ASP A 163 14.36 6.57 -56.37
C ASP A 163 13.66 7.92 -56.67
N ILE A 164 12.63 8.26 -55.88
CA ILE A 164 11.84 9.48 -56.04
C ILE A 164 11.97 10.40 -54.85
N LYS A 165 11.74 11.69 -55.08
CA LYS A 165 11.74 12.72 -54.06
C LYS A 165 10.35 13.34 -53.91
N THR A 166 10.10 13.93 -52.77
CA THR A 166 8.89 14.74 -52.54
C THR A 166 8.76 15.80 -53.64
N GLY A 167 7.59 15.86 -54.30
CA GLY A 167 7.28 16.77 -55.40
C GLY A 167 7.52 16.19 -56.78
N ASP A 168 8.19 15.03 -56.95
CA ASP A 168 8.38 14.39 -58.23
C ASP A 168 7.05 13.94 -58.83
N ARG A 169 6.90 14.11 -60.14
CA ARG A 169 5.71 13.70 -60.86
C ARG A 169 5.63 12.16 -60.94
N VAL A 170 4.48 11.64 -60.53
CA VAL A 170 4.19 10.18 -60.56
C VAL A 170 3.44 9.82 -61.82
N CYS A 171 2.30 10.41 -62.04
CA CYS A 171 1.47 10.21 -63.24
C CYS A 171 0.54 11.39 -63.44
N ASP A 172 0.03 11.50 -64.68
CA ASP A 172 -1.11 12.37 -64.97
C ASP A 172 -2.37 11.50 -65.15
N ILE A 173 -3.43 11.89 -64.43
CA ILE A 173 -4.75 11.24 -64.51
C ILE A 173 -5.71 12.20 -65.22
N VAL A 174 -6.42 11.68 -66.20
CA VAL A 174 -7.35 12.48 -66.98
C VAL A 174 -8.76 11.84 -66.96
N ASP A 175 -9.80 12.68 -66.87
CA ASP A 175 -11.15 12.21 -67.11
C ASP A 175 -11.39 12.16 -68.62
N SER A 176 -11.30 10.93 -69.15
CA SER A 176 -11.54 10.66 -70.58
C SER A 176 -13.03 10.37 -70.89
N ASP A 177 -13.84 10.15 -69.87
CA ASP A 177 -15.26 9.85 -70.06
C ASP A 177 -16.09 11.10 -70.35
N THR A 178 -15.57 12.28 -69.93
CA THR A 178 -16.17 13.56 -70.21
C THR A 178 -15.13 14.50 -70.81
N MET A 179 -15.45 15.08 -71.95
CA MET A 179 -14.60 16.02 -72.63
C MET A 179 -15.23 17.42 -72.55
N THR A 180 -14.40 18.46 -72.50
CA THR A 180 -14.82 19.88 -72.55
C THR A 180 -14.42 20.44 -73.92
N LEU A 181 -15.38 20.89 -74.67
CA LEU A 181 -15.17 21.65 -75.90
C LEU A 181 -15.09 23.15 -75.53
N GLU A 182 -13.92 23.73 -75.73
CA GLU A 182 -13.77 25.20 -75.65
C GLU A 182 -14.03 25.80 -77.01
N ILE A 183 -15.10 26.59 -77.14
CA ILE A 183 -15.55 27.11 -78.38
C ILE A 183 -15.97 28.56 -78.25
N LYS A 184 -15.81 29.34 -79.35
CA LYS A 184 -16.07 30.79 -79.38
C LYS A 184 -17.36 31.10 -80.12
N PHE A 185 -18.18 31.92 -79.49
CA PHE A 185 -19.38 32.48 -80.11
C PHE A 185 -19.21 33.99 -80.26
N LEU A 186 -19.89 34.60 -81.24
CA LEU A 186 -19.88 36.07 -81.38
C LEU A 186 -20.49 36.67 -80.10
N SER A 187 -19.81 37.67 -79.54
CA SER A 187 -20.27 38.32 -78.27
C SER A 187 -21.66 38.90 -78.41
N SER A 188 -22.06 39.36 -79.59
CA SER A 188 -23.40 39.88 -79.87
C SER A 188 -24.50 38.80 -79.80
N GLN A 189 -24.15 37.53 -79.94
CA GLN A 189 -25.07 36.38 -79.97
C GLN A 189 -24.98 35.54 -78.69
N ALA A 190 -23.86 35.63 -77.98
CA ALA A 190 -23.60 34.85 -76.77
C ALA A 190 -24.51 35.23 -75.60
N GLY A 191 -25.19 36.40 -75.65
CA GLY A 191 -26.14 36.79 -74.58
C GLY A 191 -27.37 35.91 -74.42
N GLY A 192 -27.65 35.00 -75.41
CA GLY A 192 -28.70 34.01 -75.34
C GLY A 192 -28.25 32.61 -74.92
N ILE A 193 -26.93 32.46 -74.64
CA ILE A 193 -26.34 31.17 -74.24
C ILE A 193 -26.16 31.17 -72.73
N TYR A 194 -26.65 30.13 -72.04
CA TYR A 194 -26.58 29.98 -70.58
C TYR A 194 -26.18 28.53 -70.17
N SER A 195 -25.66 28.40 -68.99
CA SER A 195 -25.24 27.11 -68.42
C SER A 195 -26.47 26.16 -68.32
N GLY A 196 -26.25 24.87 -68.65
CA GLY A 196 -27.27 23.85 -68.68
C GLY A 196 -28.01 23.72 -70.03
N GLN A 197 -27.73 24.61 -70.99
CA GLN A 197 -28.35 24.55 -72.32
C GLN A 197 -27.73 23.43 -73.18
N GLU A 198 -28.56 22.73 -73.96
CA GLU A 198 -28.08 21.71 -74.89
C GLU A 198 -27.35 22.30 -76.08
N ALA A 199 -26.31 21.63 -76.47
CA ALA A 199 -25.46 21.98 -77.62
C ALA A 199 -25.39 20.79 -78.60
N ASN A 200 -25.63 21.08 -79.87
CA ASN A 200 -25.39 20.08 -80.93
C ASN A 200 -23.97 20.37 -81.48
N ILE A 201 -23.09 19.36 -81.43
CA ILE A 201 -21.66 19.45 -81.74
C ILE A 201 -21.39 18.58 -82.96
N GLU A 202 -20.72 19.11 -83.96
CA GLU A 202 -20.34 18.42 -85.18
C GLU A 202 -18.80 18.45 -85.33
N MET A 203 -18.21 17.27 -85.42
CA MET A 203 -16.75 17.11 -85.58
C MET A 203 -16.26 17.64 -86.93
N THR A 204 -15.24 18.49 -86.89
CA THR A 204 -14.59 19.06 -88.08
C THR A 204 -13.74 17.96 -88.75
N GLY A 205 -14.25 17.26 -89.75
CA GLY A 205 -13.53 16.16 -90.40
C GLY A 205 -14.31 14.89 -90.52
N GLY A 206 -15.62 14.92 -90.16
CA GLY A 206 -16.54 13.79 -90.43
C GLY A 206 -16.60 12.74 -89.32
N GLY A 207 -16.21 13.11 -88.09
CA GLY A 207 -16.20 12.19 -86.95
C GLY A 207 -17.54 11.99 -86.22
N GLY A 208 -18.66 12.45 -86.80
CA GLY A 208 -19.96 12.33 -86.16
C GLY A 208 -20.49 13.57 -85.45
N SER A 209 -21.71 13.44 -84.96
CA SER A 209 -22.43 14.49 -84.24
C SER A 209 -22.67 14.04 -82.79
N TYR A 210 -22.44 14.92 -81.81
CA TYR A 210 -22.54 14.63 -80.38
C TYR A 210 -23.43 15.68 -79.71
N MET A 211 -24.13 15.26 -78.69
CA MET A 211 -24.86 16.19 -77.80
C MET A 211 -23.99 16.56 -76.60
N GLY A 212 -23.94 17.85 -76.31
CA GLY A 212 -23.26 18.41 -75.17
C GLY A 212 -24.13 19.30 -74.36
N THR A 213 -23.66 19.73 -73.22
CA THR A 213 -24.33 20.67 -72.33
C THR A 213 -23.39 21.85 -72.03
N VAL A 214 -23.85 23.05 -72.18
CA VAL A 214 -23.10 24.26 -71.84
C VAL A 214 -22.75 24.23 -70.35
N LYS A 215 -21.45 24.27 -70.05
CA LYS A 215 -20.93 24.28 -68.65
C LYS A 215 -20.77 25.70 -68.17
N THR A 216 -20.02 26.50 -68.90
CA THR A 216 -19.72 27.89 -68.57
C THR A 216 -19.79 28.78 -69.83
N VAL A 217 -20.20 30.02 -69.61
CA VAL A 217 -20.14 31.09 -70.63
C VAL A 217 -19.30 32.21 -70.06
N SER A 218 -18.21 32.57 -70.69
CA SER A 218 -17.34 33.67 -70.26
C SER A 218 -18.06 35.01 -70.48
N SER A 219 -18.18 35.76 -69.43
CA SER A 219 -18.72 37.15 -69.49
C SER A 219 -17.75 38.16 -70.09
N GLY A 220 -16.48 37.76 -70.26
CA GLY A 220 -15.45 38.58 -70.89
C GLY A 220 -15.47 38.45 -72.40
N SER A 221 -15.39 39.56 -73.10
CA SER A 221 -15.26 39.58 -74.56
C SER A 221 -13.76 39.57 -74.88
N THR A 222 -13.32 38.50 -75.59
CA THR A 222 -12.00 38.43 -76.22
C THR A 222 -12.18 38.71 -77.69
N VAL A 223 -11.08 38.98 -78.42
CA VAL A 223 -11.15 39.10 -79.86
C VAL A 223 -10.57 37.85 -80.52
N ASN A 224 -11.22 37.42 -81.61
CA ASN A 224 -10.68 36.29 -82.39
C ASN A 224 -9.50 36.76 -83.30
N SER A 225 -8.94 35.81 -84.09
CA SER A 225 -7.87 36.11 -85.02
C SER A 225 -8.18 37.16 -86.07
N LEU A 226 -9.47 37.43 -86.31
CA LEU A 226 -9.96 38.46 -87.24
C LEU A 226 -10.34 39.78 -86.56
N GLY A 227 -10.06 39.93 -85.22
CA GLY A 227 -10.38 41.16 -84.46
C GLY A 227 -11.87 41.30 -84.08
N VAL A 228 -12.69 40.23 -84.21
CA VAL A 228 -14.10 40.25 -83.87
C VAL A 228 -14.29 39.85 -82.41
N PRO A 229 -15.10 40.61 -81.63
CA PRO A 229 -15.40 40.26 -80.23
C PRO A 229 -16.15 38.92 -80.13
N VAL A 230 -15.57 37.98 -79.33
CA VAL A 230 -16.12 36.66 -79.08
C VAL A 230 -16.19 36.38 -77.57
N ALA A 231 -17.13 35.52 -77.18
CA ALA A 231 -17.27 34.95 -75.85
C ALA A 231 -16.81 33.48 -75.88
N ASN A 232 -16.03 33.07 -74.92
CA ASN A 232 -15.67 31.66 -74.77
C ASN A 232 -16.79 30.91 -74.07
N VAL A 233 -17.20 29.78 -74.65
CA VAL A 233 -18.21 28.84 -74.10
C VAL A 233 -17.54 27.50 -73.94
N GLU A 234 -17.67 26.93 -72.75
CA GLU A 234 -17.25 25.55 -72.44
C GLU A 234 -18.46 24.63 -72.51
N ILE A 235 -18.38 23.62 -73.33
CA ILE A 235 -19.47 22.62 -73.49
C ILE A 235 -18.95 21.25 -73.02
N SER A 236 -19.66 20.68 -72.05
CA SER A 236 -19.38 19.31 -71.55
C SER A 236 -19.99 18.29 -72.49
N VAL A 237 -19.22 17.32 -72.90
CA VAL A 237 -19.62 16.25 -73.84
C VAL A 237 -19.27 14.87 -73.24
N THR A 238 -20.20 13.95 -73.18
CA THR A 238 -19.92 12.57 -72.84
C THR A 238 -19.14 11.92 -73.99
N ASN A 239 -17.96 11.39 -73.70
CA ASN A 239 -17.09 10.78 -74.71
C ASN A 239 -17.39 9.28 -74.85
N PRO A 240 -17.90 8.82 -75.98
CA PRO A 240 -18.10 7.37 -76.24
C PRO A 240 -16.76 6.65 -76.52
N GLY A 241 -15.64 7.33 -76.38
CA GLY A 241 -14.29 6.79 -76.63
C GLY A 241 -13.68 7.19 -78.00
N ALA A 242 -14.40 8.05 -78.77
CA ALA A 242 -13.96 8.47 -80.10
C ALA A 242 -13.40 9.90 -80.14
N ILE A 243 -13.60 10.70 -79.09
CA ILE A 243 -13.13 12.10 -78.98
C ILE A 243 -11.78 12.14 -78.28
N THR A 244 -10.80 12.76 -78.93
CA THR A 244 -9.46 12.96 -78.34
C THR A 244 -9.13 14.42 -78.12
N THR A 245 -8.14 14.72 -77.26
CA THR A 245 -7.69 16.10 -77.04
C THR A 245 -7.07 16.65 -78.33
N GLY A 246 -7.42 17.91 -78.66
CA GLY A 246 -6.94 18.55 -79.88
C GLY A 246 -7.89 18.36 -81.07
N ASP A 247 -8.84 17.44 -80.98
CA ASP A 247 -9.92 17.34 -81.98
C ASP A 247 -10.70 18.65 -82.03
N THR A 248 -11.11 19.04 -83.23
CA THR A 248 -11.85 20.27 -83.45
C THR A 248 -13.32 20.01 -83.81
N ALA A 249 -14.18 20.83 -83.32
CA ALA A 249 -15.60 20.73 -83.62
C ALA A 249 -16.29 22.10 -83.70
N THR A 250 -17.39 22.14 -84.44
CA THR A 250 -18.31 23.25 -84.43
C THR A 250 -19.48 22.96 -83.50
N ALA A 251 -20.12 23.94 -82.94
CA ALA A 251 -21.32 23.75 -82.09
C ALA A 251 -22.42 24.73 -82.44
N VAL A 252 -23.64 24.27 -82.25
CA VAL A 252 -24.87 25.08 -82.31
C VAL A 252 -25.57 25.00 -80.95
N VAL A 253 -25.78 26.12 -80.30
CA VAL A 253 -26.44 26.24 -79.01
C VAL A 253 -27.66 27.14 -79.16
N GLY A 254 -28.84 26.62 -78.85
CA GLY A 254 -30.09 27.39 -78.94
C GLY A 254 -30.34 27.98 -80.32
N GLY A 255 -29.87 27.36 -81.39
CA GLY A 255 -29.95 27.87 -82.79
C GLY A 255 -28.84 28.86 -83.16
N THR A 256 -27.90 29.19 -82.27
CA THR A 256 -26.76 30.05 -82.53
C THR A 256 -25.53 29.18 -82.88
N ALA A 257 -24.95 29.41 -84.05
CA ALA A 257 -23.73 28.73 -84.46
C ALA A 257 -22.48 29.40 -83.88
N CYS A 258 -21.44 28.61 -83.65
CA CYS A 258 -20.12 29.12 -83.17
C CYS A 258 -19.47 30.04 -84.21
N ALA A 259 -18.59 30.94 -83.77
CA ALA A 259 -17.81 31.84 -84.64
C ALA A 259 -16.59 31.16 -85.23
N GLU A 260 -15.97 30.24 -84.52
CA GLU A 260 -14.82 29.47 -84.91
C GLU A 260 -14.92 28.03 -84.36
N PRO A 261 -14.34 27.01 -84.98
CA PRO A 261 -14.26 25.66 -84.41
C PRO A 261 -13.58 25.71 -83.05
N GLY A 262 -14.11 24.98 -82.09
CA GLY A 262 -13.51 24.78 -80.79
C GLY A 262 -12.61 23.59 -80.74
N THR A 263 -11.87 23.43 -79.66
CA THR A 263 -10.95 22.32 -79.44
C THR A 263 -11.39 21.54 -78.19
N PHE A 264 -11.33 20.24 -78.25
CA PHE A 264 -11.62 19.37 -77.11
C PHE A 264 -10.43 19.27 -76.18
N LYS A 265 -10.70 19.33 -74.92
CA LYS A 265 -9.79 19.12 -73.78
C LYS A 265 -10.38 18.09 -72.82
N TYR A 266 -9.57 17.44 -72.02
CA TYR A 266 -10.10 16.65 -70.93
C TYR A 266 -10.89 17.54 -69.97
N SER A 267 -12.01 17.05 -69.42
CA SER A 267 -12.82 17.79 -68.45
C SER A 267 -12.09 18.02 -67.13
N HIS A 268 -11.16 17.12 -66.79
CA HIS A 268 -10.32 17.20 -65.62
C HIS A 268 -8.96 16.51 -65.93
N GLU A 269 -7.89 17.17 -65.56
CA GLU A 269 -6.51 16.66 -65.67
C GLU A 269 -5.79 16.97 -64.35
N GLU A 270 -5.29 15.94 -63.66
CA GLU A 270 -4.64 16.10 -62.37
C GLU A 270 -3.27 15.41 -62.42
N THR A 271 -2.21 16.11 -62.03
CA THR A 271 -0.88 15.57 -61.91
C THR A 271 -0.68 15.06 -60.48
N VAL A 272 -0.50 13.76 -60.35
CA VAL A 272 -0.16 13.12 -59.10
C VAL A 272 1.32 13.28 -58.83
N THR A 273 1.68 13.81 -57.67
CA THR A 273 3.06 13.98 -57.22
C THR A 273 3.36 13.15 -55.97
N ALA A 274 4.60 12.76 -55.80
CA ALA A 274 5.07 12.06 -54.61
C ALA A 274 5.09 13.01 -53.43
N LYS A 275 4.48 12.61 -52.31
CA LYS A 275 4.49 13.37 -51.06
C LYS A 275 5.67 13.02 -50.16
N ALA A 276 6.31 11.88 -50.39
CA ALA A 276 7.47 11.40 -49.63
C ALA A 276 8.60 10.96 -50.58
N SER A 277 9.81 10.89 -50.02
CA SER A 277 10.99 10.43 -50.74
C SER A 277 11.34 8.98 -50.37
N GLY A 278 11.76 8.19 -51.35
CA GLY A 278 12.17 6.82 -51.17
C GLY A 278 12.16 6.01 -52.45
N LYS A 279 12.17 4.69 -52.35
CA LYS A 279 12.18 3.76 -53.48
C LYS A 279 10.76 3.30 -53.84
N VAL A 280 10.42 3.42 -55.13
CA VAL A 280 9.11 3.00 -55.65
C VAL A 280 8.96 1.50 -55.58
N ARG A 281 7.83 1.08 -54.99
CA ARG A 281 7.38 -0.32 -54.88
C ARG A 281 5.92 -0.45 -55.27
N ASN A 282 5.54 -1.67 -55.64
CA ASN A 282 4.14 -2.06 -55.89
C ASN A 282 3.43 -1.20 -56.94
N LEU A 283 4.17 -0.61 -57.86
CA LEU A 283 3.55 0.05 -59.00
C LEU A 283 3.06 -1.04 -59.97
N SER A 284 1.75 -1.23 -60.05
CA SER A 284 1.11 -2.26 -60.89
C SER A 284 0.28 -1.68 -62.03
N LEU A 285 0.22 -0.34 -62.13
CA LEU A 285 -0.57 0.37 -63.12
C LEU A 285 0.31 0.73 -64.33
N ILE A 286 -0.31 0.81 -65.50
CA ILE A 286 0.29 1.23 -66.74
C ILE A 286 -0.49 2.38 -67.38
N GLU A 287 0.07 3.04 -68.36
CA GLU A 287 -0.63 4.04 -69.14
C GLU A 287 -1.83 3.41 -69.86
N GLY A 288 -2.97 4.10 -69.78
CA GLY A 288 -4.26 3.60 -70.29
C GLY A 288 -5.12 2.92 -69.22
N ASP A 289 -4.60 2.57 -68.03
CA ASP A 289 -5.38 1.95 -66.97
C ASP A 289 -6.40 2.93 -66.35
N ARG A 290 -7.61 2.42 -66.07
CA ARG A 290 -8.63 3.18 -65.33
C ARG A 290 -8.41 3.08 -63.85
N VAL A 291 -8.50 4.22 -63.18
CA VAL A 291 -8.40 4.35 -61.72
C VAL A 291 -9.62 5.03 -61.12
N SER A 292 -9.99 4.62 -59.92
CA SER A 292 -10.99 5.29 -59.09
C SER A 292 -10.27 6.18 -58.06
N ALA A 293 -10.95 7.23 -57.60
CA ALA A 293 -10.45 8.04 -56.48
C ALA A 293 -10.11 7.15 -55.27
N GLY A 294 -8.96 7.38 -54.64
CA GLY A 294 -8.47 6.60 -53.50
C GLY A 294 -7.74 5.31 -53.85
N ARG A 295 -7.72 4.88 -55.14
CA ARG A 295 -6.98 3.66 -55.57
C ARG A 295 -5.47 3.91 -55.41
N THR A 296 -4.76 3.02 -54.70
CA THR A 296 -3.30 3.08 -54.59
C THR A 296 -2.66 2.88 -55.96
N ILE A 297 -1.77 3.83 -56.31
CA ILE A 297 -0.98 3.81 -57.55
C ILE A 297 0.33 3.06 -57.28
N LEU A 298 1.01 3.43 -56.20
CA LEU A 298 2.26 2.83 -55.76
C LEU A 298 2.48 3.00 -54.25
N THR A 299 3.44 2.32 -53.73
CA THR A 299 3.98 2.56 -52.38
C THR A 299 5.45 2.98 -52.48
N ILE A 300 5.89 3.81 -51.54
CA ILE A 300 7.28 4.28 -51.45
C ILE A 300 7.90 3.57 -50.25
N GLU A 301 9.00 2.87 -50.46
CA GLU A 301 9.76 2.27 -49.39
C GLU A 301 10.73 3.32 -48.84
N SER A 302 10.57 3.70 -47.57
CA SER A 302 11.43 4.66 -46.86
C SER A 302 11.72 4.15 -45.46
N SER A 303 12.96 3.63 -45.27
CA SER A 303 13.40 3.16 -43.94
C SER A 303 13.51 4.30 -42.94
N SER A 304 13.81 5.51 -43.38
CA SER A 304 13.92 6.70 -42.52
C SER A 304 12.56 7.06 -41.92
N VAL A 305 11.50 7.10 -42.75
CA VAL A 305 10.14 7.40 -42.30
C VAL A 305 9.63 6.30 -41.37
N SER A 306 9.83 5.03 -41.74
CA SER A 306 9.44 3.88 -40.91
C SER A 306 10.15 3.90 -39.54
N ASN A 307 11.44 4.23 -39.52
CA ASN A 307 12.19 4.34 -38.27
C ASN A 307 11.77 5.56 -37.45
N GLN A 308 11.36 6.66 -38.09
CA GLN A 308 10.86 7.85 -37.40
C GLN A 308 9.54 7.54 -36.65
N VAL A 309 8.62 6.79 -37.28
CA VAL A 309 7.39 6.34 -36.60
C VAL A 309 7.71 5.49 -35.37
N LYS A 310 8.63 4.52 -35.51
CA LYS A 310 9.05 3.67 -34.39
C LYS A 310 9.69 4.50 -33.28
N LYS A 311 10.56 5.44 -33.62
CA LYS A 311 11.24 6.31 -32.66
C LYS A 311 10.25 7.20 -31.92
N SER A 312 9.30 7.82 -32.64
CA SER A 312 8.26 8.66 -32.00
C SER A 312 7.33 7.83 -31.13
N ALA A 313 6.96 6.60 -31.55
CA ALA A 313 6.16 5.68 -30.71
C ALA A 313 6.87 5.33 -29.40
N LEU A 314 8.19 5.05 -29.43
CA LEU A 314 8.98 4.83 -28.23
C LEU A 314 9.00 6.08 -27.34
N SER A 315 9.16 7.28 -27.93
CA SER A 315 9.14 8.53 -27.16
C SER A 315 7.79 8.78 -26.46
N VAL A 316 6.68 8.37 -27.07
CA VAL A 316 5.36 8.41 -26.42
C VAL A 316 5.33 7.45 -25.24
N SER A 317 5.79 6.21 -25.43
CA SER A 317 5.82 5.21 -24.36
C SER A 317 6.71 5.65 -23.18
N ASP A 318 7.87 6.23 -23.46
CA ASP A 318 8.79 6.75 -22.43
C ASP A 318 8.14 7.91 -21.64
N ALA A 319 7.44 8.81 -22.34
CA ALA A 319 6.73 9.91 -21.69
C ALA A 319 5.52 9.42 -20.87
N GLU A 320 4.81 8.38 -21.32
CA GLU A 320 3.72 7.75 -20.56
C GLU A 320 4.22 7.08 -19.28
N LEU A 321 5.33 6.35 -19.36
CA LEU A 321 5.97 5.73 -18.20
C LEU A 321 6.47 6.77 -17.20
N SER A 322 7.07 7.87 -17.70
CA SER A 322 7.51 8.97 -16.84
C SER A 322 6.33 9.65 -16.12
N LEU A 323 5.24 9.90 -16.84
CA LEU A 323 4.03 10.47 -16.24
C LEU A 323 3.44 9.56 -15.18
N LYS A 324 3.35 8.26 -15.50
CA LYS A 324 2.84 7.25 -14.56
C LYS A 324 3.69 7.18 -13.30
N GLY A 325 5.02 7.15 -13.44
CA GLY A 325 5.92 7.14 -12.27
C GLY A 325 5.68 8.35 -11.35
N LEU A 326 5.50 9.54 -11.92
CA LEU A 326 5.19 10.74 -11.13
C LEU A 326 3.79 10.70 -10.48
N GLN A 327 2.82 10.01 -11.11
CA GLN A 327 1.50 9.78 -10.51
C GLN A 327 1.57 8.80 -9.35
N ASP A 328 2.32 7.70 -9.51
CA ASP A 328 2.58 6.74 -8.44
C ASP A 328 3.34 7.41 -7.26
N ASP A 329 4.26 8.35 -7.55
CA ASP A 329 4.94 9.15 -6.53
C ASP A 329 3.96 10.12 -5.82
N LEU A 330 2.97 10.68 -6.53
CA LEU A 330 1.97 11.58 -5.95
C LEU A 330 1.11 10.88 -4.90
N ASP A 331 0.81 9.60 -5.09
CA ASP A 331 0.03 8.82 -4.14
C ASP A 331 0.73 8.73 -2.77
N GLN A 332 2.06 8.81 -2.74
CA GLN A 332 2.86 8.80 -1.51
C GLN A 332 2.70 10.10 -0.67
N TYR A 333 2.14 11.17 -1.24
CA TYR A 333 1.84 12.41 -0.53
C TYR A 333 0.50 12.36 0.22
N SER A 334 -0.29 11.31 0.01
CA SER A 334 -1.49 10.99 0.77
C SER A 334 -1.24 9.74 1.59
N ILE A 335 -0.99 9.92 2.89
CA ILE A 335 -0.70 8.81 3.79
C ILE A 335 -2.01 8.26 4.33
N SER A 336 -2.28 7.00 4.08
CA SER A 336 -3.47 6.29 4.55
C SER A 336 -3.14 5.22 5.58
N SER A 337 -4.17 4.80 6.32
CA SER A 337 -4.04 3.71 7.28
C SER A 337 -3.91 2.35 6.57
N PRO A 338 -2.89 1.55 6.87
CA PRO A 338 -2.76 0.20 6.30
C PRO A 338 -3.70 -0.83 6.93
N ILE A 339 -4.20 -0.54 8.13
CA ILE A 339 -5.12 -1.40 8.90
C ILE A 339 -6.35 -0.60 9.36
N ALA A 340 -7.43 -1.29 9.66
CA ALA A 340 -8.51 -0.72 10.45
C ALA A 340 -8.15 -0.83 11.93
N GLY A 341 -8.41 0.22 12.72
CA GLY A 341 -8.07 0.20 14.13
C GLY A 341 -8.22 1.54 14.82
N LYS A 342 -7.78 1.60 16.06
CA LYS A 342 -7.79 2.81 16.88
C LYS A 342 -6.44 3.50 16.84
N VAL A 343 -6.45 4.81 16.68
CA VAL A 343 -5.22 5.62 16.79
C VAL A 343 -4.80 5.69 18.26
N ILE A 344 -3.66 5.09 18.56
CA ILE A 344 -3.13 5.08 19.95
C ILE A 344 -2.11 6.19 20.19
N GLN A 345 -1.52 6.73 19.13
CA GLN A 345 -0.57 7.84 19.24
C GLN A 345 -0.58 8.69 17.97
N LYS A 346 -0.56 10.01 18.10
CA LYS A 346 -0.40 10.99 17.02
C LYS A 346 0.78 11.90 17.34
N THR A 347 1.89 11.73 16.64
CA THR A 347 3.13 12.48 16.87
C THR A 347 3.23 13.73 15.99
N VAL A 348 2.65 13.66 14.78
CA VAL A 348 2.74 14.70 13.75
C VAL A 348 1.35 15.29 13.49
N LYS A 349 1.29 16.60 13.24
CA LYS A 349 0.06 17.33 12.93
C LYS A 349 0.26 18.30 11.76
N ALA A 350 -0.85 18.86 11.27
CA ALA A 350 -0.82 19.85 10.21
C ALA A 350 0.10 21.04 10.57
N GLY A 351 0.96 21.40 9.63
CA GLY A 351 2.01 22.42 9.79
C GLY A 351 3.39 21.88 10.16
N ASP A 352 3.51 20.62 10.55
CA ASP A 352 4.80 20.01 10.85
C ASP A 352 5.53 19.57 9.56
N LYS A 353 6.86 19.47 9.66
CA LYS A 353 7.71 18.95 8.58
C LYS A 353 8.06 17.50 8.81
N VAL A 354 7.88 16.69 7.80
CA VAL A 354 8.28 15.29 7.82
C VAL A 354 9.43 15.03 6.84
N ALA A 355 10.22 14.03 7.14
CA ALA A 355 11.35 13.61 6.31
C ALA A 355 11.32 12.10 6.08
N SER A 356 11.59 11.68 4.85
CA SER A 356 11.66 10.28 4.43
C SER A 356 13.03 9.67 4.69
N GLN A 357 13.52 9.66 5.93
CA GLN A 357 14.80 9.02 6.25
C GLN A 357 14.60 7.71 7.02
N GLN A 358 15.50 6.75 6.80
CA GLN A 358 15.54 5.52 7.59
C GLN A 358 15.73 5.86 9.06
N GLY A 359 14.70 5.59 9.88
CA GLY A 359 14.60 6.05 11.27
C GLY A 359 13.74 7.31 11.45
N SER A 360 12.90 7.66 10.46
CA SER A 360 11.93 8.75 10.59
C SER A 360 10.98 8.47 11.75
N THR A 361 10.70 9.53 12.51
CA THR A 361 9.73 9.51 13.60
C THR A 361 8.40 8.95 13.12
N SER A 362 7.86 7.98 13.83
CA SER A 362 6.49 7.51 13.60
C SER A 362 5.54 8.70 13.66
N MET A 363 4.73 8.88 12.62
CA MET A 363 3.77 9.98 12.52
C MET A 363 2.53 9.72 13.36
N ALA A 364 2.08 8.47 13.33
CA ALA A 364 0.98 7.96 14.12
C ALA A 364 1.15 6.46 14.34
N VAL A 365 0.55 5.94 15.38
CA VAL A 365 0.48 4.51 15.66
C VAL A 365 -0.99 4.10 15.69
N ILE A 366 -1.33 3.09 14.92
CA ILE A 366 -2.68 2.54 14.81
C ILE A 366 -2.63 1.10 15.29
N ALA A 367 -3.55 0.74 16.15
CA ALA A 367 -3.66 -0.59 16.70
C ALA A 367 -5.05 -1.18 16.45
N ASP A 368 -5.08 -2.42 16.05
CA ASP A 368 -6.31 -3.23 16.04
C ASP A 368 -6.55 -3.76 17.46
N LEU A 369 -7.60 -3.27 18.08
CA LEU A 369 -8.02 -3.65 19.43
C LEU A 369 -9.21 -4.62 19.44
N SER A 370 -9.57 -5.20 18.30
CA SER A 370 -10.66 -6.19 18.21
C SER A 370 -10.33 -7.48 18.99
N ALA A 371 -9.05 -7.73 19.18
CA ALA A 371 -8.53 -8.77 20.06
C ALA A 371 -7.20 -8.29 20.68
N LEU A 372 -6.84 -8.88 21.81
CA LEU A 372 -5.56 -8.63 22.45
C LEU A 372 -4.73 -9.91 22.48
N THR A 373 -3.43 -9.75 22.42
CA THR A 373 -2.49 -10.85 22.59
C THR A 373 -1.61 -10.61 23.80
N MET A 374 -1.15 -11.68 24.41
CA MET A 374 -0.06 -11.62 25.38
C MET A 374 0.97 -12.70 25.09
N THR A 375 2.23 -12.39 25.31
CA THR A 375 3.31 -13.36 25.21
C THR A 375 3.79 -13.72 26.59
N MET A 376 3.72 -15.00 26.94
CA MET A 376 4.30 -15.55 28.15
C MET A 376 5.46 -16.48 27.83
N ASN A 377 6.47 -16.51 28.70
CA ASN A 377 7.65 -17.35 28.51
C ASN A 377 7.54 -18.62 29.35
N ILE A 378 7.53 -19.76 28.70
CA ILE A 378 7.38 -21.08 29.31
C ILE A 378 8.75 -21.78 29.34
N ASP A 379 9.06 -22.46 30.46
CA ASP A 379 10.29 -23.21 30.61
C ASP A 379 10.36 -24.40 29.64
N GLU A 380 11.60 -24.78 29.27
CA GLU A 380 11.88 -25.92 28.36
C GLU A 380 11.28 -27.24 28.90
N LEU A 381 11.15 -27.40 30.21
CA LEU A 381 10.62 -28.65 30.82
C LEU A 381 9.10 -28.79 30.59
N ASP A 382 8.38 -27.64 30.51
CA ASP A 382 6.91 -27.61 30.44
C ASP A 382 6.35 -27.40 29.05
N ILE A 383 7.13 -26.78 28.13
CA ILE A 383 6.68 -26.41 26.79
C ILE A 383 6.12 -27.58 25.98
N SER A 384 6.61 -28.79 26.21
CA SER A 384 6.14 -30.01 25.52
C SER A 384 4.66 -30.32 25.81
N SER A 385 4.13 -29.81 26.92
CA SER A 385 2.75 -30.01 27.36
C SER A 385 1.80 -28.94 26.83
N VAL A 386 2.31 -27.82 26.27
CA VAL A 386 1.54 -26.69 25.74
C VAL A 386 1.23 -26.93 24.26
N LYS A 387 -0.04 -26.78 23.89
CA LYS A 387 -0.54 -26.96 22.52
C LYS A 387 -1.43 -25.80 22.12
N VAL A 388 -1.39 -25.46 20.84
CA VAL A 388 -2.31 -24.48 20.24
C VAL A 388 -3.76 -24.93 20.45
N GLY A 389 -4.61 -23.98 20.86
CA GLY A 389 -6.02 -24.20 21.13
C GLY A 389 -6.35 -24.59 22.57
N GLN A 390 -5.39 -24.64 23.50
CA GLN A 390 -5.66 -24.81 24.92
C GLN A 390 -6.28 -23.55 25.52
N ASP A 391 -7.23 -23.75 26.44
CA ASP A 391 -7.89 -22.65 27.18
C ASP A 391 -6.89 -22.01 28.16
N VAL A 392 -6.98 -20.70 28.25
CA VAL A 392 -6.17 -19.87 29.15
C VAL A 392 -7.05 -18.94 29.93
N GLU A 393 -6.91 -18.95 31.24
CA GLU A 393 -7.52 -17.95 32.12
C GLU A 393 -6.53 -16.82 32.34
N VAL A 394 -6.95 -15.58 32.03
CA VAL A 394 -6.11 -14.39 32.12
C VAL A 394 -6.69 -13.45 33.16
N THR A 395 -5.84 -12.96 34.05
CA THR A 395 -6.21 -11.96 35.06
C THR A 395 -5.30 -10.75 34.91
N ALA A 396 -5.89 -9.55 34.95
CA ALA A 396 -5.15 -8.30 34.89
C ALA A 396 -4.94 -7.70 36.30
N ASP A 397 -3.71 -7.33 36.60
CA ASP A 397 -3.38 -6.75 37.93
C ASP A 397 -4.18 -5.47 38.23
N ALA A 398 -4.58 -4.72 37.18
CA ALA A 398 -5.35 -3.50 37.29
C ALA A 398 -6.86 -3.72 37.47
N LEU A 399 -7.38 -4.93 37.18
CA LEU A 399 -8.81 -5.26 37.19
C LEU A 399 -9.07 -6.40 38.19
N GLU A 400 -9.08 -6.08 39.48
CA GLU A 400 -9.28 -7.06 40.55
C GLU A 400 -10.59 -7.85 40.38
N ASN A 401 -10.51 -9.15 40.53
CA ASN A 401 -11.64 -10.10 40.46
C ASN A 401 -12.31 -10.27 39.08
N GLN A 402 -11.68 -9.86 38.02
CA GLN A 402 -12.11 -10.20 36.65
C GLN A 402 -11.21 -11.25 36.05
N VAL A 403 -11.81 -12.30 35.48
CA VAL A 403 -11.12 -13.37 34.76
C VAL A 403 -11.55 -13.29 33.30
N PHE A 404 -10.58 -13.21 32.42
CA PHE A 404 -10.78 -13.18 30.99
C PHE A 404 -10.38 -14.53 30.41
N HIS A 405 -11.02 -14.94 29.34
CA HIS A 405 -10.73 -16.18 28.65
C HIS A 405 -9.94 -15.92 27.39
N GLY A 406 -8.88 -16.70 27.22
CA GLY A 406 -8.06 -16.68 26.03
C GLY A 406 -7.75 -18.09 25.55
N VAL A 407 -7.09 -18.20 24.44
CA VAL A 407 -6.63 -19.47 23.88
C VAL A 407 -5.16 -19.36 23.48
N VAL A 408 -4.43 -20.46 23.60
CA VAL A 408 -3.07 -20.53 23.07
C VAL A 408 -3.15 -20.43 21.54
N ASN A 409 -2.67 -19.31 21.00
CA ASN A 409 -2.66 -19.01 19.56
C ASN A 409 -1.42 -19.59 18.88
N LYS A 410 -0.26 -19.43 19.52
CA LYS A 410 1.01 -19.82 18.93
C LYS A 410 2.00 -20.28 20.00
N VAL A 411 2.71 -21.35 19.69
CA VAL A 411 3.84 -21.85 20.49
C VAL A 411 5.11 -21.69 19.66
N SER A 412 6.08 -20.89 20.14
CA SER A 412 7.33 -20.69 19.42
C SER A 412 8.17 -21.98 19.43
N VAL A 413 8.74 -22.32 18.28
CA VAL A 413 9.71 -23.41 18.16
C VAL A 413 11.15 -22.97 18.45
N ILE A 414 11.34 -21.65 18.66
CA ILE A 414 12.65 -21.06 18.96
C ILE A 414 12.61 -20.58 20.40
N GLY A 415 13.45 -21.17 21.23
CA GLY A 415 13.65 -20.74 22.61
C GLY A 415 14.69 -19.62 22.73
N THR A 416 14.56 -18.81 23.76
CA THR A 416 15.54 -17.80 24.18
C THR A 416 16.19 -18.25 25.48
N SER A 417 17.52 -18.21 25.53
CA SER A 417 18.26 -18.58 26.75
C SER A 417 18.82 -17.33 27.41
N GLN A 418 18.43 -17.10 28.65
CA GLN A 418 18.95 -16.04 29.50
C GLN A 418 19.44 -16.62 30.84
N ASN A 419 20.65 -16.28 31.26
CA ASN A 419 21.23 -16.74 32.51
C ASN A 419 21.22 -18.28 32.72
N GLY A 420 21.24 -19.06 31.62
CA GLY A 420 21.24 -20.51 31.67
C GLY A 420 19.85 -21.15 31.79
N VAL A 421 18.78 -20.36 31.72
CA VAL A 421 17.40 -20.82 31.64
C VAL A 421 16.92 -20.62 30.21
N THR A 422 16.40 -21.69 29.58
CA THR A 422 15.82 -21.63 28.24
C THR A 422 14.31 -21.56 28.36
N THR A 423 13.73 -20.53 27.76
CA THR A 423 12.27 -20.34 27.72
C THR A 423 11.79 -20.23 26.29
N TYR A 424 10.54 -20.63 26.07
CA TYR A 424 9.85 -20.57 24.78
C TYR A 424 8.67 -19.60 24.87
N PRO A 425 8.59 -18.57 23.99
CA PRO A 425 7.46 -17.67 23.96
C PRO A 425 6.20 -18.41 23.51
N VAL A 426 5.14 -18.25 24.27
CA VAL A 426 3.78 -18.74 23.97
C VAL A 426 2.88 -17.53 23.88
N GLU A 427 2.21 -17.39 22.75
CA GLU A 427 1.27 -16.29 22.48
C GLU A 427 -0.15 -16.76 22.80
N VAL A 428 -0.82 -16.02 23.63
CA VAL A 428 -2.22 -16.22 24.01
C VAL A 428 -3.07 -15.12 23.39
N LEU A 429 -4.17 -15.52 22.74
CA LEU A 429 -5.13 -14.64 22.11
C LEU A 429 -6.38 -14.50 22.99
N LEU A 430 -6.77 -13.26 23.25
CA LEU A 430 -8.04 -12.87 23.90
C LEU A 430 -8.94 -12.25 22.83
N SER A 431 -10.04 -12.91 22.48
CA SER A 431 -10.93 -12.47 21.40
C SER A 431 -12.17 -11.68 21.89
N ASP A 432 -12.58 -11.86 23.13
CA ASP A 432 -13.78 -11.23 23.67
C ASP A 432 -13.41 -10.01 24.53
N VAL A 433 -12.79 -8.99 23.91
CA VAL A 433 -12.24 -7.83 24.62
C VAL A 433 -12.97 -6.51 24.33
N GLU A 434 -13.91 -6.48 23.37
CA GLU A 434 -14.54 -5.23 22.89
C GLU A 434 -15.26 -4.42 23.98
N ASP A 435 -15.87 -5.10 24.97
CA ASP A 435 -16.61 -4.47 26.07
C ASP A 435 -15.85 -4.54 27.40
N THR A 436 -14.53 -4.72 27.38
CA THR A 436 -13.71 -4.84 28.56
C THR A 436 -12.84 -3.59 28.79
N ASP A 437 -12.41 -3.38 30.03
CA ASP A 437 -11.46 -2.32 30.39
C ASP A 437 -9.99 -2.73 30.13
N LEU A 438 -9.77 -3.81 29.37
CA LEU A 438 -8.42 -4.24 28.98
C LEU A 438 -7.82 -3.31 27.94
N ILE A 439 -6.63 -2.83 28.19
CA ILE A 439 -5.87 -1.98 27.26
C ILE A 439 -4.46 -2.52 27.06
N PRO A 440 -3.89 -2.36 25.84
CA PRO A 440 -2.49 -2.69 25.59
C PRO A 440 -1.54 -2.01 26.60
N GLY A 441 -0.52 -2.74 27.01
CA GLY A 441 0.43 -2.30 28.03
C GLY A 441 0.08 -2.71 29.46
N MET A 442 -1.09 -3.27 29.73
CA MET A 442 -1.41 -3.84 31.04
C MET A 442 -0.62 -5.11 31.30
N ASN A 443 -0.13 -5.25 32.54
CA ASN A 443 0.45 -6.50 33.01
C ASN A 443 -0.67 -7.48 33.36
N VAL A 444 -0.51 -8.70 32.92
CA VAL A 444 -1.46 -9.79 33.12
C VAL A 444 -0.78 -11.07 33.52
N SER A 445 -1.49 -11.85 34.30
CA SER A 445 -1.10 -13.23 34.63
C SER A 445 -2.02 -14.20 33.89
N ALA A 446 -1.44 -15.21 33.27
CA ALA A 446 -2.16 -16.21 32.51
C ALA A 446 -1.94 -17.61 33.08
N THR A 447 -3.01 -18.36 33.14
CA THR A 447 -3.03 -19.74 33.61
C THR A 447 -3.50 -20.65 32.47
N ILE A 448 -2.58 -21.39 31.87
CA ILE A 448 -2.91 -22.37 30.82
C ILE A 448 -3.39 -23.65 31.47
N VAL A 449 -4.56 -24.12 31.08
CA VAL A 449 -5.12 -25.40 31.54
C VAL A 449 -4.52 -26.53 30.68
N LEU A 450 -3.57 -27.25 31.22
CA LEU A 450 -2.91 -28.39 30.53
C LEU A 450 -3.80 -29.61 30.46
N GLU A 451 -4.41 -29.97 31.59
CA GLU A 451 -5.28 -31.12 31.74
C GLU A 451 -6.30 -30.84 32.85
N LYS A 452 -7.56 -31.17 32.63
CA LYS A 452 -8.63 -31.04 33.62
C LYS A 452 -9.46 -32.32 33.65
N LYS A 453 -9.76 -32.80 34.86
CA LYS A 453 -10.67 -33.91 35.08
C LYS A 453 -11.67 -33.55 36.19
N ASP A 454 -12.91 -33.87 35.95
CA ASP A 454 -14.00 -33.66 36.90
C ASP A 454 -14.41 -35.01 37.49
N ASP A 455 -14.95 -34.98 38.72
CA ASP A 455 -15.49 -36.15 39.46
C ASP A 455 -14.46 -37.27 39.66
N VAL A 456 -13.20 -36.93 39.99
CA VAL A 456 -12.15 -37.87 40.33
C VAL A 456 -11.88 -37.94 41.82
N LEU A 457 -11.32 -39.05 42.31
CA LEU A 457 -10.92 -39.22 43.70
C LEU A 457 -9.64 -38.41 43.97
N LEU A 458 -9.66 -37.60 45.01
CA LEU A 458 -8.56 -36.70 45.36
C LEU A 458 -8.05 -36.96 46.77
N ILE A 459 -6.73 -36.91 46.92
CA ILE A 459 -6.02 -36.88 48.20
C ILE A 459 -4.96 -35.78 48.21
N PRO A 460 -4.61 -35.19 49.34
CA PRO A 460 -3.46 -34.29 49.43
C PRO A 460 -2.17 -34.99 49.01
N THR A 461 -1.33 -34.29 48.22
CA THR A 461 -0.01 -34.79 47.79
C THR A 461 0.85 -35.20 48.97
N THR A 462 0.68 -34.56 50.16
CA THR A 462 1.40 -34.89 51.39
C THR A 462 1.01 -36.22 52.01
N ALA A 463 -0.11 -36.83 51.59
CA ALA A 463 -0.50 -38.19 52.02
C ALA A 463 0.20 -39.30 51.23
N VAL A 464 0.76 -38.97 50.05
CA VAL A 464 1.45 -39.94 49.18
C VAL A 464 2.91 -40.11 49.60
N LYS A 465 3.27 -41.31 49.95
CA LYS A 465 4.64 -41.69 50.31
C LYS A 465 5.43 -42.15 49.07
N ARG A 466 6.75 -42.30 49.23
CA ARG A 466 7.61 -42.83 48.16
C ARG A 466 7.11 -44.20 47.67
N GLY A 467 6.98 -44.36 46.36
CA GLY A 467 6.52 -45.60 45.72
C GLY A 467 4.99 -45.67 45.62
N ASN A 468 4.31 -44.51 45.53
CA ASN A 468 2.85 -44.37 45.37
C ASN A 468 2.06 -45.17 46.40
N LYS A 469 2.46 -45.06 47.68
CA LYS A 469 1.79 -45.72 48.80
C LYS A 469 1.14 -44.69 49.71
N VAL A 470 0.00 -45.03 50.23
CA VAL A 470 -0.71 -44.28 51.27
C VAL A 470 -0.92 -45.18 52.49
N LYS A 471 -0.88 -44.57 53.68
CA LYS A 471 -1.12 -45.29 54.92
C LYS A 471 -2.55 -45.03 55.40
N MET A 472 -3.30 -46.08 55.51
CA MET A 472 -4.71 -46.01 55.96
C MET A 472 -4.79 -45.73 57.45
N LEU A 473 -5.72 -44.81 57.82
CA LEU A 473 -6.01 -44.52 59.21
C LEU A 473 -6.75 -45.72 59.85
N GLY A 474 -6.28 -46.18 60.99
CA GLY A 474 -6.90 -47.26 61.78
C GLY A 474 -6.35 -48.66 61.53
N SER A 475 -6.06 -49.08 60.32
CA SER A 475 -5.36 -50.34 60.03
C SER A 475 -3.86 -50.20 60.06
N GLY A 476 -3.31 -49.01 59.79
CA GLY A 476 -1.91 -48.78 59.67
C GLY A 476 -1.26 -49.43 58.41
N GLU A 477 -2.09 -50.02 57.57
CA GLU A 477 -1.66 -50.73 56.35
C GLU A 477 -1.25 -49.76 55.26
N GLU A 478 -0.17 -50.04 54.58
CA GLU A 478 0.24 -49.28 53.40
C GLU A 478 -0.40 -49.90 52.15
N VAL A 479 -1.27 -49.11 51.52
CA VAL A 479 -1.94 -49.46 50.26
C VAL A 479 -1.21 -48.79 49.11
N GLU A 480 -0.89 -49.58 48.09
CA GLU A 480 -0.34 -49.08 46.83
C GLU A 480 -1.45 -48.48 45.99
N ILE A 481 -1.26 -47.27 45.50
CA ILE A 481 -2.22 -46.53 44.71
C ILE A 481 -1.66 -46.22 43.34
N GLU A 482 -2.53 -46.15 42.34
CA GLU A 482 -2.19 -45.54 41.05
C GLU A 482 -2.64 -44.07 41.08
N THR A 483 -1.70 -43.20 40.74
CA THR A 483 -1.95 -41.74 40.74
C THR A 483 -2.11 -41.23 39.31
N GLY A 484 -2.99 -40.28 39.12
CA GLY A 484 -3.19 -39.56 37.86
C GLY A 484 -2.60 -38.14 37.90
N ILE A 485 -3.46 -37.14 37.67
CA ILE A 485 -3.08 -35.72 37.69
C ILE A 485 -2.64 -35.33 39.10
N ASP A 486 -1.58 -34.52 39.16
CA ASP A 486 -1.06 -33.89 40.38
C ASP A 486 -1.00 -32.37 40.15
N ASP A 487 -1.69 -31.57 41.01
CA ASP A 487 -1.70 -30.09 40.95
C ASP A 487 -0.73 -29.47 41.98
N GLY A 488 0.11 -30.31 42.63
CA GLY A 488 1.03 -29.87 43.67
C GLY A 488 0.42 -29.81 45.06
N THR A 489 -0.89 -29.74 45.20
CA THR A 489 -1.63 -29.76 46.47
C THR A 489 -2.44 -31.02 46.65
N GLN A 490 -3.06 -31.51 45.59
CA GLN A 490 -3.84 -32.73 45.53
C GLN A 490 -3.38 -33.65 44.39
N VAL A 491 -3.66 -34.92 44.52
CA VAL A 491 -3.36 -35.94 43.54
C VAL A 491 -4.63 -36.74 43.25
N GLU A 492 -4.87 -36.97 41.96
CA GLU A 492 -5.90 -37.92 41.49
C GLU A 492 -5.50 -39.33 41.81
N VAL A 493 -6.43 -40.11 42.36
CA VAL A 493 -6.30 -41.52 42.62
C VAL A 493 -7.11 -42.33 41.60
N LEU A 494 -6.41 -43.06 40.73
CA LEU A 494 -7.02 -43.88 39.68
C LEU A 494 -7.49 -45.26 40.24
N SER A 495 -6.72 -45.82 41.17
CA SER A 495 -7.05 -47.10 41.81
C SER A 495 -6.39 -47.22 43.18
N GLY A 496 -6.93 -48.09 44.03
CA GLY A 496 -6.37 -48.43 45.35
C GLY A 496 -7.11 -47.82 46.56
N LEU A 497 -7.94 -46.79 46.36
CA LEU A 497 -8.74 -46.14 47.40
C LEU A 497 -10.21 -45.99 46.97
N SER A 498 -11.10 -45.86 47.95
CA SER A 498 -12.53 -45.56 47.76
C SER A 498 -12.88 -44.22 48.38
N GLU A 499 -13.93 -43.60 47.83
CA GLU A 499 -14.46 -42.36 48.40
C GLU A 499 -14.81 -42.53 49.88
N GLY A 500 -14.32 -41.62 50.69
CA GLY A 500 -14.55 -41.63 52.14
C GLY A 500 -13.47 -42.30 52.96
N ASP A 501 -12.51 -42.97 52.34
CA ASP A 501 -11.35 -43.55 53.03
C ASP A 501 -10.55 -42.44 53.72
N GLN A 502 -9.92 -42.78 54.85
CA GLN A 502 -9.09 -41.88 55.62
C GLN A 502 -7.61 -42.29 55.52
N VAL A 503 -6.78 -41.37 55.10
CA VAL A 503 -5.33 -41.57 54.93
C VAL A 503 -4.55 -40.66 55.88
N GLU A 504 -3.41 -41.18 56.35
CA GLU A 504 -2.49 -40.39 57.21
C GLU A 504 -1.69 -39.41 56.33
N ILE A 505 -1.63 -38.17 56.77
CA ILE A 505 -0.75 -37.15 56.17
C ILE A 505 0.61 -37.22 56.86
N ALA A 506 1.69 -37.25 56.10
CA ALA A 506 3.02 -37.17 56.68
C ALA A 506 3.20 -35.80 57.38
N ASP A 507 3.61 -35.83 58.66
CA ASP A 507 3.97 -34.61 59.38
C ASP A 507 5.05 -33.84 58.62
N VAL A 508 4.75 -32.71 58.06
CA VAL A 508 5.73 -31.76 57.57
C VAL A 508 6.33 -31.09 58.82
N PRO A 509 7.60 -31.30 59.17
CA PRO A 509 8.21 -30.63 60.29
C PRO A 509 8.18 -29.12 60.01
N THR A 510 7.23 -28.41 60.64
CA THR A 510 7.25 -26.96 60.68
C THR A 510 8.51 -26.56 61.49
N LYS A 511 9.61 -26.30 60.81
CA LYS A 511 10.73 -25.57 61.37
C LYS A 511 10.17 -24.18 61.72
N SER A 512 9.94 -23.97 63.00
CA SER A 512 9.55 -22.67 63.53
C SER A 512 10.65 -21.65 63.13
N VAL A 513 10.25 -20.53 62.64
CA VAL A 513 11.12 -19.38 62.24
C VAL A 513 11.99 -18.89 63.41
N GLU A 514 11.76 -19.38 64.64
CA GLU A 514 12.54 -19.04 65.84
C GLU A 514 13.91 -19.68 65.89
N ASP A 515 14.16 -20.81 65.26
CA ASP A 515 15.49 -21.47 65.28
C ASP A 515 16.50 -20.83 64.32
N THR A 516 16.04 -20.09 63.31
CA THR A 516 16.93 -19.42 62.35
C THR A 516 17.44 -18.08 62.85
N MET A 517 16.74 -17.42 63.82
CA MET A 517 17.20 -16.15 64.41
C MET A 517 18.24 -16.33 65.55
N MET A 518 18.37 -17.50 66.15
CA MET A 518 19.32 -17.71 67.25
C MET A 518 20.71 -18.17 66.78
N GLN A 519 20.87 -18.59 65.56
CA GLN A 519 22.17 -19.03 65.02
C GLN A 519 22.96 -17.89 64.32
N GLY A 520 22.35 -16.72 64.12
CA GLY A 520 22.97 -15.51 63.50
C GLY A 520 23.70 -14.57 64.48
N MET A 521 23.62 -14.81 65.80
CA MET A 521 24.12 -13.87 66.80
C MET A 521 25.39 -14.33 67.56
N GLN A 522 26.01 -15.46 67.14
CA GLN A 522 27.20 -15.96 67.85
C GLN A 522 28.41 -16.20 66.92
N GLY A 523 28.80 -15.20 66.20
CA GLY A 523 29.99 -15.29 65.34
C GLY A 523 30.47 -13.97 64.81
N GLY A 524 30.94 -13.07 65.68
CA GLY A 524 31.46 -11.81 65.23
C GLY A 524 32.15 -10.96 66.31
N MET A 525 33.20 -11.50 66.89
CA MET A 525 34.22 -10.67 67.56
C MET A 525 35.60 -11.29 67.37
N GLY A 526 36.45 -10.57 66.68
CA GLY A 526 37.91 -10.83 66.77
C GLY A 526 38.60 -10.72 65.41
N GLY A 527 39.40 -9.65 65.28
CA GLY A 527 40.47 -9.65 64.29
C GLY A 527 40.68 -8.35 63.53
N GLU A 528 41.31 -7.44 64.27
CA GLU A 528 41.98 -6.22 63.90
C GLU A 528 43.16 -6.44 62.94
N ARG A 529 43.45 -5.41 62.11
CA ARG A 529 44.74 -5.01 61.50
C ARG A 529 44.92 -5.30 60.00
N GLY A 530 45.17 -4.17 59.33
CA GLY A 530 46.11 -4.11 58.23
C GLY A 530 45.71 -3.27 57.01
N MET A 531 45.80 -1.93 57.15
CA MET A 531 46.19 -1.10 56.00
C MET A 531 47.71 -1.16 55.82
N PRO A 532 48.25 -1.05 54.59
CA PRO A 532 48.52 0.24 53.97
C PRO A 532 48.34 0.23 52.43
N GLY A 533 47.86 1.29 51.79
CA GLY A 533 48.69 2.42 51.33
C GLY A 533 49.26 2.19 49.91
N GLY A 534 48.98 3.09 49.00
CA GLY A 534 49.77 3.26 47.79
C GLY A 534 48.90 3.62 46.53
N ASP A 535 48.61 4.86 46.34
CA ASP A 535 49.12 5.83 45.36
C ASP A 535 49.30 5.32 43.93
N GLY A 536 48.71 6.06 42.98
CA GLY A 536 49.16 5.98 41.62
C GLY A 536 48.15 6.33 40.53
N ALA A 537 47.67 7.55 40.47
CA ALA A 537 47.48 8.14 39.12
C ALA A 537 48.84 8.63 38.63
N PRO A 538 49.14 8.67 37.33
CA PRO A 538 48.76 9.84 36.54
C PRO A 538 48.49 9.58 35.04
N SER A 539 47.67 10.44 34.53
CA SER A 539 47.85 11.34 33.37
C SER A 539 48.41 10.84 32.06
N GLY A 540 47.70 11.19 31.03
CA GLY A 540 48.30 11.97 29.95
C GLY A 540 48.49 11.29 28.61
N GLY A 541 47.99 11.91 27.56
CA GLY A 541 48.64 11.86 26.28
C GLY A 541 47.76 11.54 25.07
N GLY A 542 47.01 12.49 24.53
CA GLY A 542 47.05 12.65 23.08
C GLY A 542 48.41 13.28 22.72
N PRO A 543 48.81 13.43 21.50
CA PRO A 543 48.03 13.99 20.41
C PRO A 543 48.41 13.51 18.97
N SER A 544 47.71 14.09 17.98
CA SER A 544 48.21 14.51 16.65
C SER A 544 48.65 13.41 15.70
N GLY A 545 48.16 13.41 14.46
CA GLY A 545 48.42 14.38 13.43
C GLY A 545 48.95 13.68 12.21
N GLY A 546 48.58 14.17 11.00
CA GLY A 546 49.25 13.85 9.76
C GLY A 546 48.27 13.33 8.70
N ALA A 547 47.60 14.10 7.89
CA ALA A 547 48.07 14.91 6.76
C ALA A 547 48.99 14.17 5.78
N SER A 548 48.48 13.95 4.60
CA SER A 548 49.01 14.29 3.28
C SER A 548 48.43 13.36 2.22
N SER A 549 47.69 13.89 1.28
CA SER A 549 48.16 14.50 0.05
C SER A 549 48.45 13.50 -1.05
N GLY A 550 47.90 13.80 -2.19
CA GLY A 550 48.40 13.43 -3.51
C GLY A 550 47.42 12.51 -4.24
N GLY A 551 46.70 12.93 -5.23
CA GLY A 551 47.13 13.65 -6.41
C GLY A 551 47.15 12.66 -7.53
N GLY A 552 46.37 12.94 -8.61
CA GLY A 552 46.63 12.26 -9.87
C GLY A 552 45.37 11.92 -10.71
N MET A 553 44.83 12.91 -11.42
CA MET A 553 44.40 12.68 -12.82
C MET A 553 45.65 12.47 -13.68
N PRO A 554 45.61 11.81 -14.82
CA PRO A 554 44.90 12.20 -16.03
C PRO A 554 44.33 11.00 -16.84
N GLY A 555 43.30 11.12 -17.64
CA GLY A 555 43.33 11.71 -18.95
C GLY A 555 43.45 10.71 -20.10
N GLY A 556 42.55 10.79 -21.09
CA GLY A 556 42.73 10.26 -22.43
C GLY A 556 42.02 8.93 -22.69
N GLY A 557 40.97 8.83 -23.48
CA GLY A 557 40.93 9.14 -24.89
C GLY A 557 40.81 7.88 -25.71
N ARG A 558 39.66 7.57 -26.19
CA ARG A 558 39.32 7.27 -27.60
C ARG A 558 37.84 6.90 -27.69
#